data_220910dc6e464c2a7ce320783c4b0ce6
#
_entry.id   220910dc6e464c2a7ce320783c4b0ce6
#
_cell.length_a   1.000
_cell.length_b   1.000
_cell.length_c   1.000
_cell.angle_alpha   90.00
_cell.angle_beta   90.00
_cell.angle_gamma   90.00
#
_symmetry.space_group_name_H-M   'P 1'
#
loop_
_entity.id
_entity.type
_entity.pdbx_description
1 polymer ?
#
loop_
_entity_poly.entity_id
_entity_poly.type
_entity_poly.pdbx_seq_one_letter_code
_entity_poly.pdbx_strand_id
1 'polypeptide(L)'
;MRKLFLIALLILTVKSYAQTEISLDNSLSGSLNQGKSGNIIGVNFTGNNSFDFGKHIALDLGTNYNTQYTPELTQNELIQKVNLGYNKEHWDLFTTYQYNYSLVRSIQSDNWLGIGGGIKEKFSWGKASLSYAFLYQNTDYMLNPSTNKLRHSIRAKIKIEKKKFGITTEYYYQPNIKDFNDCIIYGTTKLTLFPTKPFNFIIQDQMNFRSTSDVRMMNNLTFGIAYKFIKKIVK
;
A
#
# COMPACT_ATOMS: atom_id res chain seq x y z
N MET A 1 -1.02 21.27 -11.37
CA MET A 1 -2.45 21.62 -11.25
C MET A 1 -3.33 21.05 -12.38
N ARG A 2 -2.98 21.14 -13.68
CA ARG A 2 -3.81 20.57 -14.78
C ARG A 2 -4.09 19.05 -14.67
N LYS A 3 -3.14 18.25 -14.17
CA LYS A 3 -3.30 16.78 -14.03
C LYS A 3 -4.28 16.39 -12.91
N LEU A 4 -4.31 17.14 -11.82
CA LEU A 4 -5.28 16.94 -10.73
C LEU A 4 -6.70 17.32 -11.15
N PHE A 5 -6.83 18.34 -12.00
CA PHE A 5 -8.12 18.76 -12.54
C PHE A 5 -8.73 17.72 -13.49
N LEU A 6 -7.90 17.04 -14.30
CA LEU A 6 -8.34 15.95 -15.17
C LEU A 6 -8.83 14.73 -14.38
N ILE A 7 -8.15 14.38 -13.26
CA ILE A 7 -8.58 13.29 -12.38
C ILE A 7 -9.89 13.66 -11.69
N ALA A 8 -10.03 14.90 -11.22
CA ALA A 8 -11.27 15.40 -10.61
C ALA A 8 -12.42 15.44 -11.61
N LEU A 9 -12.16 15.81 -12.87
CA LEU A 9 -13.16 15.81 -13.95
C LEU A 9 -13.58 14.39 -14.33
N LEU A 10 -12.65 13.43 -14.36
CA LEU A 10 -12.95 12.01 -14.58
C LEU A 10 -13.84 11.44 -13.48
N ILE A 11 -13.57 11.82 -12.22
CA ILE A 11 -14.39 11.42 -11.06
C ILE A 11 -15.79 12.06 -11.13
N LEU A 12 -15.90 13.29 -11.60
CA LEU A 12 -17.18 14.00 -11.75
C LEU A 12 -18.06 13.44 -12.89
N THR A 13 -17.45 12.98 -13.99
CA THR A 13 -18.20 12.39 -15.11
C THR A 13 -18.72 10.98 -14.81
N VAL A 14 -18.06 10.24 -13.91
CA VAL A 14 -18.53 8.92 -13.48
C VAL A 14 -19.73 9.00 -12.51
N LYS A 15 -20.03 10.18 -11.97
CA LYS A 15 -21.17 10.41 -11.04
C LYS A 15 -22.54 10.10 -11.62
N SER A 16 -22.67 9.89 -12.93
CA SER A 16 -24.00 9.82 -13.58
C SER A 16 -24.66 8.44 -13.56
N TYR A 17 -23.95 7.33 -13.29
CA TYR A 17 -24.50 6.01 -13.64
C TYR A 17 -24.33 4.87 -12.64
N ALA A 18 -23.81 5.07 -11.42
CA ALA A 18 -23.49 3.89 -10.62
C ALA A 18 -23.75 4.06 -9.11
N GLN A 19 -24.23 2.98 -8.51
CA GLN A 19 -24.11 2.76 -7.07
C GLN A 19 -22.64 2.96 -6.69
N THR A 20 -22.36 3.88 -5.77
CA THR A 20 -20.99 4.15 -5.30
C THR A 20 -20.89 3.65 -3.86
N GLU A 21 -19.97 2.75 -3.60
CA GLU A 21 -19.58 2.38 -2.24
C GLU A 21 -18.26 3.09 -1.91
N ILE A 22 -18.22 3.80 -0.78
CA ILE A 22 -17.02 4.47 -0.28
C ILE A 22 -16.59 3.75 0.99
N SER A 23 -15.36 3.26 1.00
CA SER A 23 -14.73 2.66 2.16
C SER A 23 -13.48 3.47 2.54
N LEU A 24 -13.43 3.96 3.76
CA LEU A 24 -12.29 4.68 4.33
C LEU A 24 -11.74 3.82 5.48
N ASP A 25 -10.49 3.37 5.37
CA ASP A 25 -9.77 2.63 6.41
C ASP A 25 -8.48 3.40 6.73
N ASN A 26 -8.52 4.21 7.76
CA ASN A 26 -7.39 5.01 8.20
C ASN A 26 -6.92 4.55 9.57
N SER A 27 -5.62 4.45 9.74
CA SER A 27 -5.00 4.04 11.00
C SER A 27 -3.86 4.96 11.38
N LEU A 28 -3.78 5.27 12.66
CA LEU A 28 -2.64 5.91 13.28
C LEU A 28 -2.04 4.93 14.27
N SER A 29 -0.74 4.70 14.17
CA SER A 29 -0.02 3.80 15.06
C SER A 29 1.30 4.41 15.51
N GLY A 30 1.75 4.01 16.68
CA GLY A 30 3.05 4.38 17.22
C GLY A 30 3.91 3.13 17.39
N SER A 31 5.22 3.30 17.28
CA SER A 31 6.21 2.29 17.66
C SER A 31 7.18 2.88 18.67
N LEU A 32 7.56 2.07 19.64
CA LEU A 32 8.62 2.40 20.59
C LEU A 32 9.63 1.27 20.50
N ASN A 33 10.77 1.54 19.90
CA ASN A 33 11.85 0.57 19.75
C ASN A 33 13.06 1.04 20.58
N GLN A 34 13.73 0.13 21.26
CA GLN A 34 14.97 0.40 21.96
C GLN A 34 16.13 -0.02 21.07
N GLY A 35 16.82 0.95 20.50
CA GLY A 35 18.03 0.72 19.69
C GLY A 35 19.30 0.88 20.51
N LYS A 36 20.44 0.52 19.91
CA LYS A 36 21.78 0.71 20.56
C LYS A 36 22.08 2.17 20.87
N SER A 37 21.48 3.13 20.14
CA SER A 37 21.66 4.58 20.28
C SER A 37 20.58 5.27 21.11
N GLY A 38 19.67 4.53 21.75
CA GLY A 38 18.60 5.10 22.58
C GLY A 38 17.19 4.68 22.11
N ASN A 39 16.18 5.35 22.66
CA ASN A 39 14.78 5.08 22.33
C ASN A 39 14.43 5.66 20.95
N ILE A 40 13.84 4.84 20.09
CA ILE A 40 13.33 5.23 18.79
C ILE A 40 11.81 5.37 18.93
N ILE A 41 11.30 6.57 18.73
CA ILE A 41 9.87 6.84 18.69
C ILE A 41 9.43 6.91 17.23
N GLY A 42 8.51 6.07 16.84
CA GLY A 42 7.95 6.08 15.50
C GLY A 42 6.47 6.44 15.50
N VAL A 43 6.05 7.18 14.46
CA VAL A 43 4.64 7.44 14.15
C VAL A 43 4.38 6.96 12.73
N ASN A 44 3.34 6.16 12.59
CA ASN A 44 2.92 5.65 11.29
C ASN A 44 1.45 6.02 11.04
N PHE A 45 1.20 6.65 9.90
CA PHE A 45 -0.14 6.88 9.38
C PHE A 45 -0.36 6.03 8.14
N THR A 46 -1.43 5.23 8.13
CA THR A 46 -1.85 4.47 6.96
C THR A 46 -3.28 4.83 6.62
N GLY A 47 -3.51 5.24 5.37
CA GLY A 47 -4.84 5.49 4.81
C GLY A 47 -5.06 4.60 3.59
N ASN A 48 -6.19 3.87 3.57
CA ASN A 48 -6.63 3.09 2.43
C ASN A 48 -8.08 3.47 2.14
N ASN A 49 -8.28 4.17 1.05
CA ASN A 49 -9.59 4.67 0.65
C ASN A 49 -9.98 3.99 -0.66
N SER A 50 -11.14 3.34 -0.69
CA SER A 50 -11.67 2.65 -1.86
C SER A 50 -12.98 3.28 -2.28
N PHE A 51 -13.13 3.46 -3.58
CA PHE A 51 -14.31 4.01 -4.24
C PHE A 51 -14.76 3.02 -5.30
N ASP A 52 -15.85 2.31 -5.05
CA ASP A 52 -16.42 1.37 -6.00
C ASP A 52 -17.50 2.07 -6.84
N PHE A 53 -17.30 2.11 -8.16
CA PHE A 53 -18.22 2.69 -9.12
C PHE A 53 -18.98 1.56 -9.85
N GLY A 54 -20.21 1.34 -9.44
CA GLY A 54 -21.02 0.24 -9.93
C GLY A 54 -20.48 -1.13 -9.49
N LYS A 55 -20.57 -2.12 -10.39
CA LYS A 55 -20.24 -3.52 -10.05
C LYS A 55 -18.77 -3.88 -10.32
N HIS A 56 -18.09 -3.08 -11.11
CA HIS A 56 -16.82 -3.54 -11.71
C HIS A 56 -15.65 -2.59 -11.61
N ILE A 57 -15.87 -1.30 -11.43
CA ILE A 57 -14.79 -0.32 -11.42
C ILE A 57 -14.48 0.07 -9.99
N ALA A 58 -13.21 0.01 -9.61
CA ALA A 58 -12.72 0.45 -8.32
C ALA A 58 -11.55 1.40 -8.47
N LEU A 59 -11.52 2.44 -7.64
CA LEU A 59 -10.39 3.33 -7.45
C LEU A 59 -9.92 3.19 -6.00
N ASP A 60 -8.69 2.72 -5.81
CA ASP A 60 -8.07 2.61 -4.51
C ASP A 60 -6.96 3.65 -4.36
N LEU A 61 -7.01 4.39 -3.26
CA LEU A 61 -6.01 5.36 -2.86
C LEU A 61 -5.35 4.89 -1.57
N GLY A 62 -4.04 4.65 -1.62
CA GLY A 62 -3.23 4.25 -0.47
C GLY A 62 -2.25 5.33 -0.08
N THR A 63 -2.11 5.61 1.21
CA THR A 63 -1.07 6.46 1.77
C THR A 63 -0.46 5.75 2.97
N ASN A 64 0.85 5.66 3.00
CA ASN A 64 1.59 5.21 4.17
C ASN A 64 2.70 6.24 4.44
N TYR A 65 2.64 6.86 5.60
CA TYR A 65 3.65 7.78 6.08
C TYR A 65 4.22 7.23 7.38
N ASN A 66 5.53 7.03 7.39
CA ASN A 66 6.27 6.56 8.55
C ASN A 66 7.37 7.56 8.89
N THR A 67 7.41 8.00 10.14
CA THR A 67 8.50 8.80 10.65
C THR A 67 9.05 8.20 11.93
N GLN A 68 10.36 8.19 12.06
CA GLN A 68 11.07 7.70 13.24
C GLN A 68 12.03 8.79 13.72
N TYR A 69 11.98 9.04 15.01
CA TYR A 69 12.82 10.02 15.69
C TYR A 69 13.83 9.30 16.58
N THR A 70 15.10 9.56 16.32
CA THR A 70 16.20 9.20 17.23
C THR A 70 16.91 10.50 17.65
N PRO A 71 17.71 10.51 18.71
CA PRO A 71 18.48 11.70 19.09
C PRO A 71 19.37 12.25 17.98
N GLU A 72 19.79 11.39 17.04
CA GLU A 72 20.78 11.74 16.00
C GLU A 72 20.19 11.81 14.60
N LEU A 73 19.03 11.20 14.34
CA LEU A 73 18.48 11.07 12.99
C LEU A 73 16.97 11.03 12.97
N THR A 74 16.34 11.86 12.14
CA THR A 74 14.94 11.73 11.75
C THR A 74 14.84 10.97 10.44
N GLN A 75 14.10 9.87 10.45
CA GLN A 75 13.87 9.04 9.27
C GLN A 75 12.43 9.23 8.81
N ASN A 76 12.25 9.57 7.54
CA ASN A 76 10.92 9.76 6.95
C ASN A 76 10.77 8.90 5.70
N GLU A 77 9.66 8.20 5.63
CA GLU A 77 9.23 7.49 4.43
C GLU A 77 7.77 7.84 4.10
N LEU A 78 7.50 8.10 2.83
CA LEU A 78 6.15 8.32 2.30
C LEU A 78 5.93 7.38 1.12
N ILE A 79 4.83 6.65 1.15
CA ILE A 79 4.35 5.84 0.03
C ILE A 79 2.93 6.30 -0.29
N GLN A 80 2.70 6.70 -1.53
CA GLN A 80 1.37 6.99 -2.07
C GLN A 80 1.08 6.07 -3.24
N LYS A 81 -0.10 5.49 -3.27
CA LYS A 81 -0.50 4.55 -4.30
C LYS A 81 -1.90 4.88 -4.81
N VAL A 82 -2.06 4.79 -6.12
CA VAL A 82 -3.33 4.92 -6.82
C VAL A 82 -3.51 3.68 -7.68
N ASN A 83 -4.60 2.95 -7.49
CA ASN A 83 -4.96 1.84 -8.36
C ASN A 83 -6.33 2.13 -8.97
N LEU A 84 -6.43 1.96 -10.27
CA LEU A 84 -7.70 1.92 -10.99
C LEU A 84 -7.90 0.50 -11.51
N GLY A 85 -8.97 -0.14 -11.10
CA GLY A 85 -9.22 -1.54 -11.39
C GLY A 85 -10.58 -1.80 -12.05
N TYR A 86 -10.61 -2.83 -12.89
CA TYR A 86 -11.83 -3.48 -13.35
C TYR A 86 -11.93 -4.84 -12.70
N ASN A 87 -12.94 -5.03 -11.87
CA ASN A 87 -13.10 -6.20 -10.99
C ASN A 87 -14.24 -7.10 -11.47
N LYS A 88 -13.97 -8.38 -11.60
CA LYS A 88 -14.96 -9.46 -11.72
C LYS A 88 -14.89 -10.36 -10.48
N GLU A 89 -15.76 -11.37 -10.43
CA GLU A 89 -15.85 -12.25 -9.27
C GLU A 89 -14.56 -12.97 -8.95
N HIS A 90 -13.92 -13.56 -9.98
CA HIS A 90 -12.72 -14.39 -9.83
C HIS A 90 -11.43 -13.75 -10.36
N TRP A 91 -11.50 -12.61 -11.04
CA TRP A 91 -10.32 -11.95 -11.61
C TRP A 91 -10.46 -10.44 -11.61
N ASP A 92 -9.35 -9.77 -11.76
CA ASP A 92 -9.27 -8.33 -11.92
C ASP A 92 -8.20 -7.93 -12.95
N LEU A 93 -8.39 -6.75 -13.53
CA LEU A 93 -7.36 -6.02 -14.28
C LEU A 93 -7.17 -4.67 -13.60
N PHE A 94 -5.95 -4.18 -13.54
CA PHE A 94 -5.68 -2.90 -12.89
C PHE A 94 -4.51 -2.16 -13.55
N THR A 95 -4.54 -0.86 -13.41
CA THR A 95 -3.37 0.02 -13.56
C THR A 95 -3.02 0.59 -12.20
N THR A 96 -1.74 0.76 -11.94
CA THR A 96 -1.23 1.26 -10.66
C THR A 96 -0.22 2.36 -10.90
N TYR A 97 -0.30 3.40 -10.08
CA TYR A 97 0.75 4.39 -9.91
C TYR A 97 1.14 4.43 -8.45
N GLN A 98 2.43 4.44 -8.18
CA GLN A 98 2.96 4.55 -6.83
C GLN A 98 4.10 5.58 -6.81
N TYR A 99 4.08 6.44 -5.80
CA TYR A 99 5.14 7.38 -5.46
C TYR A 99 5.73 7.00 -4.11
N ASN A 100 7.06 6.91 -4.05
CA ASN A 100 7.78 6.69 -2.80
C ASN A 100 8.80 7.80 -2.60
N TYR A 101 8.96 8.20 -1.35
CA TYR A 101 10.04 9.03 -0.84
C TYR A 101 10.66 8.32 0.37
N SER A 102 11.99 8.32 0.48
CA SER A 102 12.67 7.70 1.62
C SER A 102 13.98 8.42 1.92
N LEU A 103 13.99 9.14 3.04
CA LEU A 103 15.21 9.80 3.52
C LEU A 103 16.28 8.77 3.90
N VAL A 104 15.87 7.67 4.54
CA VAL A 104 16.75 6.56 4.96
C VAL A 104 17.54 5.96 3.80
N ARG A 105 16.91 5.87 2.62
CA ARG A 105 17.51 5.30 1.41
C ARG A 105 18.04 6.34 0.45
N SER A 106 18.06 7.61 0.87
CA SER A 106 18.47 8.74 0.02
C SER A 106 17.69 8.78 -1.31
N ILE A 107 16.40 8.43 -1.28
CA ILE A 107 15.50 8.46 -2.41
C ILE A 107 14.69 9.75 -2.36
N GLN A 108 14.89 10.63 -3.33
CA GLN A 108 14.11 11.86 -3.50
C GLN A 108 12.74 11.59 -4.11
N SER A 109 12.69 10.73 -5.12
CA SER A 109 11.45 10.25 -5.70
C SER A 109 11.63 8.87 -6.32
N ASP A 110 10.65 7.98 -6.17
CA ASP A 110 10.63 6.67 -6.78
C ASP A 110 9.21 6.44 -7.32
N ASN A 111 9.07 6.66 -8.63
CA ASN A 111 7.80 6.64 -9.33
C ASN A 111 7.61 5.31 -10.04
N TRP A 112 6.50 4.67 -9.82
CA TRP A 112 6.15 3.38 -10.40
C TRP A 112 4.86 3.49 -11.16
N LEU A 113 4.86 3.07 -12.40
CA LEU A 113 3.67 2.96 -13.25
C LEU A 113 3.56 1.52 -13.71
N GLY A 114 2.38 0.93 -13.61
CA GLY A 114 2.18 -0.45 -13.98
C GLY A 114 0.79 -0.82 -14.45
N ILE A 115 0.74 -1.94 -15.15
CA ILE A 115 -0.49 -2.59 -15.58
C ILE A 115 -0.41 -4.07 -15.21
N GLY A 116 -1.52 -4.63 -14.76
CA GLY A 116 -1.55 -6.00 -14.32
C GLY A 116 -2.94 -6.59 -14.21
N GLY A 117 -2.96 -7.83 -13.76
CA GLY A 117 -4.20 -8.54 -13.46
C GLY A 117 -3.98 -9.59 -12.38
N GLY A 118 -5.07 -10.12 -11.88
CA GLY A 118 -5.02 -11.10 -10.81
C GLY A 118 -6.21 -12.03 -10.80
N ILE A 119 -6.05 -13.07 -10.03
CA ILE A 119 -7.12 -14.00 -9.66
C ILE A 119 -7.40 -13.88 -8.18
N LYS A 120 -8.64 -14.10 -7.78
CA LYS A 120 -9.10 -14.02 -6.41
C LYS A 120 -10.15 -15.06 -6.12
N GLU A 121 -10.02 -15.67 -4.95
CA GLU A 121 -10.94 -16.68 -4.49
C GLU A 121 -11.48 -16.35 -3.10
N LYS A 122 -12.75 -16.70 -2.88
CA LYS A 122 -13.42 -16.56 -1.59
C LYS A 122 -13.60 -17.94 -0.98
N PHE A 123 -13.22 -18.07 0.26
CA PHE A 123 -13.40 -19.28 1.06
C PHE A 123 -14.33 -18.97 2.23
N SER A 124 -14.84 -19.99 2.89
CA SER A 124 -15.67 -19.83 4.09
C SER A 124 -14.97 -19.10 5.24
N TRP A 125 -13.65 -19.12 5.27
CA TRP A 125 -12.82 -18.49 6.30
C TRP A 125 -12.18 -17.16 5.88
N GLY A 126 -12.22 -16.80 4.58
CA GLY A 126 -11.59 -15.57 4.11
C GLY A 126 -11.49 -15.44 2.59
N LYS A 127 -10.51 -14.67 2.15
CA LYS A 127 -10.22 -14.40 0.73
C LYS A 127 -8.74 -14.54 0.46
N ALA A 128 -8.37 -15.09 -0.69
CA ALA A 128 -7.00 -15.10 -1.20
C ALA A 128 -6.97 -14.49 -2.60
N SER A 129 -5.86 -13.83 -2.94
CA SER A 129 -5.62 -13.35 -4.30
C SER A 129 -4.14 -13.46 -4.66
N LEU A 130 -3.90 -13.72 -5.93
CA LEU A 130 -2.59 -13.70 -6.55
C LEU A 130 -2.67 -12.79 -7.77
N SER A 131 -1.77 -11.81 -7.89
CA SER A 131 -1.74 -10.92 -9.03
C SER A 131 -0.34 -10.73 -9.57
N TYR A 132 -0.28 -10.42 -10.85
CA TYR A 132 0.93 -10.11 -11.58
C TYR A 132 0.78 -8.76 -12.27
N ALA A 133 1.84 -7.95 -12.25
CA ALA A 133 1.92 -6.70 -12.99
C ALA A 133 3.31 -6.53 -13.61
N PHE A 134 3.30 -5.76 -14.68
CA PHE A 134 4.48 -5.23 -15.31
C PHE A 134 4.64 -3.78 -14.87
N LEU A 135 5.81 -3.41 -14.33
CA LEU A 135 6.07 -2.11 -13.74
C LEU A 135 7.23 -1.40 -14.44
N TYR A 136 7.04 -0.13 -14.73
CA TYR A 136 8.11 0.82 -15.03
C TYR A 136 8.41 1.60 -13.75
N GLN A 137 9.67 1.58 -13.33
CA GLN A 137 10.19 2.30 -12.16
C GLN A 137 11.17 3.37 -12.62
N ASN A 138 10.98 4.59 -12.14
CA ASN A 138 11.92 5.70 -12.25
C ASN A 138 12.29 6.15 -10.83
N THR A 139 13.57 6.04 -10.48
CA THR A 139 14.07 6.41 -9.15
C THR A 139 15.08 7.53 -9.27
N ASP A 140 14.80 8.66 -8.59
CA ASP A 140 15.72 9.77 -8.40
C ASP A 140 16.30 9.69 -6.99
N TYR A 141 17.62 9.63 -6.93
CA TYR A 141 18.35 9.60 -5.67
C TYR A 141 18.83 11.00 -5.29
N MET A 142 19.00 11.27 -4.00
CA MET A 142 19.52 12.55 -3.50
C MET A 142 20.99 12.78 -3.86
N LEU A 143 21.78 11.70 -3.93
CA LEU A 143 23.23 11.76 -4.08
C LEU A 143 23.76 10.96 -5.27
N ASN A 144 22.93 10.16 -5.92
CA ASN A 144 23.31 9.27 -7.01
C ASN A 144 22.50 9.60 -8.28
N PRO A 145 22.98 9.23 -9.48
CA PRO A 145 22.23 9.38 -10.71
C PRO A 145 20.90 8.65 -10.67
N SER A 146 19.91 9.23 -11.35
CA SER A 146 18.58 8.61 -11.53
C SER A 146 18.67 7.29 -12.28
N THR A 147 17.78 6.37 -11.96
CA THR A 147 17.72 5.05 -12.61
C THR A 147 16.34 4.74 -13.13
N ASN A 148 16.29 4.06 -14.28
CA ASN A 148 15.05 3.55 -14.87
C ASN A 148 15.12 2.04 -14.95
N LYS A 149 14.08 1.35 -14.47
CA LYS A 149 14.02 -0.10 -14.45
C LYS A 149 12.64 -0.61 -14.87
N LEU A 150 12.64 -1.76 -15.51
CA LEU A 150 11.42 -2.53 -15.75
C LEU A 150 11.40 -3.71 -14.78
N ARG A 151 10.28 -3.93 -14.11
CA ARG A 151 10.14 -4.97 -13.11
C ARG A 151 8.90 -5.83 -13.34
N HIS A 152 9.01 -7.09 -13.03
CA HIS A 152 7.86 -7.92 -12.72
C HIS A 152 7.35 -7.56 -11.31
N SER A 153 6.07 -7.76 -11.06
CA SER A 153 5.51 -7.65 -9.70
C SER A 153 4.53 -8.79 -9.49
N ILE A 154 4.87 -9.67 -8.57
CA ILE A 154 4.01 -10.75 -8.11
C ILE A 154 3.51 -10.36 -6.73
N ARG A 155 2.19 -10.34 -6.54
CA ARG A 155 1.56 -10.05 -5.25
C ARG A 155 0.73 -11.22 -4.79
N ALA A 156 0.96 -11.67 -3.57
CA ALA A 156 0.11 -12.61 -2.84
C ALA A 156 -0.58 -11.88 -1.68
N LYS A 157 -1.90 -12.06 -1.55
CA LYS A 157 -2.69 -11.48 -0.48
C LYS A 157 -3.66 -12.49 0.09
N ILE A 158 -3.72 -12.56 1.42
CA ILE A 158 -4.69 -13.37 2.17
C ILE A 158 -5.38 -12.45 3.17
N LYS A 159 -6.70 -12.54 3.24
CA LYS A 159 -7.51 -11.83 4.21
C LYS A 159 -8.45 -12.81 4.91
N ILE A 160 -8.33 -12.89 6.24
CA ILE A 160 -9.23 -13.62 7.13
C ILE A 160 -9.96 -12.58 7.98
N GLU A 161 -11.27 -12.66 8.06
CA GLU A 161 -12.05 -11.73 8.87
C GLU A 161 -13.12 -12.49 9.66
N LYS A 162 -13.03 -12.44 10.98
CA LYS A 162 -13.98 -13.00 11.94
C LYS A 162 -14.51 -11.87 12.83
N LYS A 163 -15.58 -12.13 13.60
CA LYS A 163 -16.20 -11.09 14.46
C LYS A 163 -15.22 -10.45 15.46
N LYS A 164 -14.28 -11.22 16.00
CA LYS A 164 -13.35 -10.76 17.05
C LYS A 164 -11.98 -10.37 16.53
N PHE A 165 -11.54 -10.91 15.40
CA PHE A 165 -10.23 -10.63 14.83
C PHE A 165 -10.24 -10.71 13.31
N GLY A 166 -9.33 -10.00 12.68
CA GLY A 166 -9.02 -10.07 11.27
C GLY A 166 -7.51 -10.14 11.05
N ILE A 167 -7.08 -10.91 10.06
CA ILE A 167 -5.70 -10.99 9.63
C ILE A 167 -5.66 -10.64 8.15
N THR A 168 -4.80 -9.70 7.78
CA THR A 168 -4.50 -9.39 6.39
C THR A 168 -3.01 -9.50 6.19
N THR A 169 -2.60 -10.35 5.26
CA THR A 169 -1.20 -10.50 4.85
C THR A 169 -1.10 -10.22 3.37
N GLU A 170 -0.17 -9.36 2.97
CA GLU A 170 0.05 -8.96 1.59
C GLU A 170 1.54 -8.79 1.35
N TYR A 171 2.10 -9.55 0.39
CA TYR A 171 3.50 -9.51 0.03
C TYR A 171 3.68 -9.35 -1.47
N TYR A 172 4.72 -8.61 -1.83
CA TYR A 172 5.14 -8.33 -3.20
C TYR A 172 6.57 -8.80 -3.41
N TYR A 173 6.81 -9.46 -4.52
CA TYR A 173 8.14 -9.77 -5.04
C TYR A 173 8.31 -9.09 -6.40
N GLN A 174 9.32 -8.23 -6.53
CA GLN A 174 9.49 -7.34 -7.67
C GLN A 174 10.93 -7.37 -8.21
N PRO A 175 11.30 -8.40 -8.96
CA PRO A 175 12.60 -8.50 -9.61
C PRO A 175 12.68 -7.56 -10.82
N ASN A 176 13.86 -7.03 -11.08
CA ASN A 176 14.19 -6.37 -12.34
C ASN A 176 14.22 -7.39 -13.47
N ILE A 177 13.63 -7.04 -14.63
CA ILE A 177 13.56 -7.94 -15.79
C ILE A 177 14.95 -8.28 -16.34
N LYS A 178 15.90 -7.35 -16.27
CA LYS A 178 17.25 -7.52 -16.79
C LYS A 178 18.19 -8.24 -15.80
N ASP A 179 17.90 -8.16 -14.51
CA ASP A 179 18.72 -8.75 -13.44
C ASP A 179 17.83 -9.14 -12.26
N PHE A 180 17.54 -10.42 -12.14
CA PHE A 180 16.68 -10.95 -11.08
C PHE A 180 17.29 -10.84 -9.67
N ASN A 181 18.61 -10.61 -9.55
CA ASN A 181 19.26 -10.34 -8.27
C ASN A 181 18.93 -8.92 -7.77
N ASP A 182 18.62 -7.99 -8.69
CA ASP A 182 18.04 -6.69 -8.33
C ASP A 182 16.56 -6.86 -8.05
N CYS A 183 16.21 -7.20 -6.82
CA CYS A 183 14.84 -7.42 -6.42
C CYS A 183 14.43 -6.56 -5.23
N ILE A 184 13.12 -6.28 -5.16
CA ILE A 184 12.44 -5.65 -4.05
C ILE A 184 11.41 -6.64 -3.52
N ILE A 185 11.43 -6.85 -2.21
CA ILE A 185 10.39 -7.60 -1.50
C ILE A 185 9.82 -6.67 -0.46
N TYR A 186 8.52 -6.44 -0.52
CA TYR A 186 7.87 -5.69 0.54
C TYR A 186 6.53 -6.31 0.87
N GLY A 187 6.09 -6.11 2.08
CA GLY A 187 4.82 -6.62 2.51
C GLY A 187 4.41 -6.15 3.88
N THR A 188 3.18 -6.52 4.21
CA THR A 188 2.54 -6.16 5.46
C THR A 188 1.74 -7.33 5.98
N THR A 189 1.89 -7.61 7.27
CA THR A 189 0.95 -8.47 8.02
C THR A 189 0.27 -7.63 9.08
N LYS A 190 -1.06 -7.52 9.00
CA LYS A 190 -1.90 -6.73 9.91
C LYS A 190 -2.86 -7.64 10.65
N LEU A 191 -2.76 -7.68 11.96
CA LEU A 191 -3.76 -8.24 12.87
C LEU A 191 -4.68 -7.09 13.33
N THR A 192 -5.97 -7.28 13.20
CA THR A 192 -6.99 -6.32 13.64
C THR A 192 -7.87 -6.98 14.68
N LEU A 193 -7.99 -6.39 15.87
CA LEU A 193 -8.93 -6.83 16.89
C LEU A 193 -10.23 -6.06 16.75
N PHE A 194 -11.37 -6.77 16.81
CA PHE A 194 -12.71 -6.21 16.64
C PHE A 194 -12.95 -5.52 15.28
N PRO A 195 -12.65 -6.18 14.14
CA PRO A 195 -12.66 -5.55 12.82
C PRO A 195 -14.06 -5.08 12.36
N THR A 196 -15.11 -5.51 13.04
CA THR A 196 -16.50 -5.10 12.77
C THR A 196 -16.91 -3.81 13.48
N LYS A 197 -16.08 -3.29 14.38
CA LYS A 197 -16.33 -2.03 15.10
C LYS A 197 -15.74 -0.85 14.34
N PRO A 198 -16.29 0.37 14.47
CA PRO A 198 -15.71 1.56 13.86
C PRO A 198 -14.27 1.81 14.34
N PHE A 199 -14.03 1.67 15.63
CA PHE A 199 -12.69 1.71 16.23
C PHE A 199 -12.21 0.31 16.52
N ASN A 200 -10.98 0.00 16.11
CA ASN A 200 -10.36 -1.28 16.33
C ASN A 200 -8.86 -1.13 16.63
N PHE A 201 -8.30 -2.12 17.33
CA PHE A 201 -6.87 -2.15 17.62
C PHE A 201 -6.14 -2.90 16.52
N ILE A 202 -4.97 -2.42 16.17
CA ILE A 202 -4.12 -3.03 15.14
C ILE A 202 -2.74 -3.36 15.69
N ILE A 203 -2.21 -4.47 15.19
CA ILE A 203 -0.79 -4.82 15.28
C ILE A 203 -0.36 -5.05 13.84
N GLN A 204 0.66 -4.35 13.38
CA GLN A 204 1.09 -4.42 11.99
C GLN A 204 2.60 -4.58 11.92
N ASP A 205 3.02 -5.58 11.18
CA ASP A 205 4.40 -5.80 10.78
C ASP A 205 4.57 -5.40 9.31
N GLN A 206 5.56 -4.57 9.03
CA GLN A 206 5.92 -4.13 7.69
C GLN A 206 7.35 -4.52 7.39
N MET A 207 7.55 -5.23 6.28
CA MET A 207 8.87 -5.60 5.78
C MET A 207 9.12 -4.90 4.45
N ASN A 208 10.34 -4.37 4.29
CA ASN A 208 10.78 -3.80 3.03
C ASN A 208 12.27 -4.15 2.80
N PHE A 209 12.50 -5.03 1.83
CA PHE A 209 13.83 -5.46 1.41
C PHE A 209 14.13 -4.94 0.01
N ARG A 210 15.33 -4.39 -0.20
CA ARG A 210 15.86 -3.98 -1.51
C ARG A 210 17.29 -4.51 -1.65
N SER A 211 17.54 -5.38 -2.59
CA SER A 211 18.84 -6.05 -2.78
C SER A 211 19.97 -5.09 -3.14
N THR A 212 19.66 -3.99 -3.83
CA THR A 212 20.63 -2.99 -4.33
C THR A 212 20.76 -1.75 -3.46
N SER A 213 20.12 -1.71 -2.28
CA SER A 213 20.20 -0.59 -1.35
C SER A 213 21.23 -0.86 -0.25
N ASP A 214 21.94 0.17 0.21
CA ASP A 214 22.82 0.08 1.38
C ASP A 214 22.04 -0.33 2.63
N VAL A 215 20.83 0.20 2.78
CA VAL A 215 19.86 -0.25 3.77
C VAL A 215 18.97 -1.33 3.15
N ARG A 216 19.48 -2.56 3.15
CA ARG A 216 18.82 -3.68 2.45
C ARG A 216 17.48 -4.07 3.05
N MET A 217 17.37 -4.08 4.37
CA MET A 217 16.17 -4.57 5.05
C MET A 217 15.69 -3.56 6.10
N MET A 218 14.40 -3.30 6.07
CA MET A 218 13.69 -2.51 7.07
C MET A 218 12.47 -3.30 7.54
N ASN A 219 12.37 -3.50 8.85
CA ASN A 219 11.20 -4.07 9.51
C ASN A 219 10.65 -3.06 10.49
N ASN A 220 9.33 -2.94 10.52
CA ASN A 220 8.65 -2.02 11.43
C ASN A 220 7.42 -2.71 12.03
N LEU A 221 7.47 -2.99 13.34
CA LEU A 221 6.34 -3.51 14.10
C LEU A 221 5.63 -2.34 14.78
N THR A 222 4.36 -2.16 14.49
CA THR A 222 3.56 -1.06 15.02
C THR A 222 2.31 -1.54 15.73
N PHE A 223 1.89 -0.76 16.72
CA PHE A 223 0.66 -0.96 17.49
C PHE A 223 -0.16 0.32 17.39
N GLY A 224 -1.45 0.22 17.18
CA GLY A 224 -2.25 1.42 17.01
C GLY A 224 -3.75 1.20 17.01
N ILE A 225 -4.44 2.29 16.69
CA ILE A 225 -5.89 2.33 16.55
C ILE A 225 -6.22 2.65 15.09
N ALA A 226 -7.15 1.89 14.54
CA ALA A 226 -7.71 2.17 13.22
C ALA A 226 -9.16 2.63 13.35
N TYR A 227 -9.56 3.55 12.47
CA TYR A 227 -10.94 3.95 12.28
C TYR A 227 -11.40 3.52 10.90
N LYS A 228 -12.52 2.81 10.86
CA LYS A 228 -13.13 2.30 9.64
C LYS A 228 -14.50 2.93 9.43
N PHE A 229 -14.69 3.53 8.27
CA PHE A 229 -15.96 4.09 7.84
C PHE A 229 -16.36 3.47 6.49
N ILE A 230 -17.59 3.00 6.40
CA ILE A 230 -18.17 2.47 5.16
C ILE A 230 -19.50 3.16 4.93
N LYS A 231 -19.67 3.82 3.80
CA LYS A 231 -20.92 4.42 3.36
C LYS A 231 -21.31 3.88 1.98
N LYS A 232 -22.49 3.31 1.90
CA LYS A 232 -23.12 2.96 0.61
C LYS A 232 -24.00 4.11 0.18
N ILE A 233 -23.75 4.64 -1.01
CA ILE A 233 -24.59 5.64 -1.65
C ILE A 233 -25.35 4.90 -2.74
N VAL A 234 -26.61 4.59 -2.45
CA VAL A 234 -27.55 4.02 -3.43
C VAL A 234 -28.35 5.18 -4.00
N LYS A 235 -28.32 5.37 -5.30
CA LYS A 235 -29.24 6.25 -6.01
C LYS A 235 -30.31 5.42 -6.68
#